data_c58c53c6c0950fd16f1e1c15dbc1055c
#
_entry.id   c58c53c6c0950fd16f1e1c15dbc1055c
#
_cell.length_a   1.000
_cell.length_b   1.000
_cell.length_c   1.000
_cell.angle_alpha   90.00
_cell.angle_beta   90.00
_cell.angle_gamma   90.00
#
_symmetry.space_group_name_H-M   'P 1'
#
loop_
_entity.id
_entity.type
_entity.pdbx_description
1 polymer ?
#
loop_
_entity_poly.entity_id
_entity_poly.type
_entity_poly.pdbx_seq_one_letter_code
_entity_poly.pdbx_strand_id
1 'polypeptide(L)'
;MPAVIRPWTTRDLETLRTLMEDPGIAGQFDIFTGPGILEQRLADPHLRHGCIRLAFLGDEPVGFGFAFVLPSAAGDWSVVRVAVRPPFRRRGIGRALADAVVEAVKQLPDLPHLVELGSSAWTPSPDAEGFAASLGYRTDRMFWLMERPRGAVPEPRWPDRIRTRVFDGSPETLKDWNAVYNDSFSEHYHFVPSSLDDARAIAAGPGFRADGVLLAYRDERCVGFCRCELHEKRGEIGTIGVAHGARGIGIGRALLRWGVRWVEAATPLPVTLTVDGENESALRLYRQERFEVTRTRAIWVRRLADRGA
;
A
#
# COMPACT_ATOMS: atom_id res chain seq x y z
N MET A 1 -24.58 15.20 22.92
CA MET A 1 -25.21 13.91 22.51
C MET A 1 -24.13 12.90 22.23
N PRO A 2 -24.30 11.62 22.52
CA PRO A 2 -23.37 10.57 22.11
C PRO A 2 -23.37 10.44 20.58
N ALA A 3 -22.24 10.04 20.00
CA ALA A 3 -22.18 9.75 18.59
C ALA A 3 -22.91 8.43 18.26
N VAL A 4 -23.63 8.41 17.17
CA VAL A 4 -24.26 7.20 16.63
C VAL A 4 -23.32 6.57 15.62
N ILE A 5 -22.96 5.31 15.86
CA ILE A 5 -22.16 4.49 14.92
C ILE A 5 -23.11 3.53 14.20
N ARG A 6 -23.09 3.57 12.86
CA ARG A 6 -23.93 2.66 12.07
C ARG A 6 -23.18 2.08 10.87
N PRO A 7 -23.61 0.94 10.33
CA PRO A 7 -23.13 0.45 9.04
C PRO A 7 -23.37 1.51 7.94
N TRP A 8 -22.44 1.55 6.98
CA TRP A 8 -22.65 2.33 5.76
C TRP A 8 -23.59 1.59 4.81
N THR A 9 -24.17 2.33 3.89
CA THR A 9 -24.94 1.80 2.74
C THR A 9 -24.48 2.54 1.49
N THR A 10 -24.85 2.03 0.31
CA THR A 10 -24.54 2.70 -0.96
C THR A 10 -25.12 4.12 -1.07
N ARG A 11 -26.15 4.45 -0.28
CA ARG A 11 -26.72 5.80 -0.19
C ARG A 11 -25.78 6.78 0.52
N ASP A 12 -24.80 6.28 1.27
CA ASP A 12 -23.85 7.09 2.03
C ASP A 12 -22.57 7.40 1.24
N LEU A 13 -22.54 7.13 -0.07
CA LEU A 13 -21.32 7.29 -0.89
C LEU A 13 -20.78 8.73 -0.80
N GLU A 14 -21.62 9.74 -0.97
CA GLU A 14 -21.21 11.14 -0.89
C GLU A 14 -20.78 11.55 0.52
N THR A 15 -21.42 11.00 1.54
CA THR A 15 -21.01 11.21 2.94
C THR A 15 -19.62 10.65 3.19
N LEU A 16 -19.35 9.45 2.72
CA LEU A 16 -18.03 8.81 2.86
C LEU A 16 -16.98 9.61 2.07
N ARG A 17 -17.29 10.05 0.86
CA ARG A 17 -16.42 10.90 0.03
C ARG A 17 -16.05 12.19 0.79
N THR A 18 -17.04 12.92 1.28
CA THR A 18 -16.85 14.15 2.03
C THR A 18 -15.96 13.97 3.26
N LEU A 19 -16.14 12.85 3.99
CA LEU A 19 -15.30 12.54 5.15
C LEU A 19 -13.86 12.20 4.74
N MET A 20 -13.66 11.48 3.65
CA MET A 20 -12.32 11.10 3.18
C MET A 20 -11.54 12.28 2.59
N GLU A 21 -12.25 13.23 2.00
CA GLU A 21 -11.69 14.46 1.43
C GLU A 21 -11.50 15.58 2.48
N ASP A 22 -12.00 15.40 3.71
CA ASP A 22 -11.78 16.37 4.79
C ASP A 22 -10.28 16.62 5.00
N PRO A 23 -9.79 17.87 4.91
CA PRO A 23 -8.36 18.17 4.99
C PRO A 23 -7.68 17.68 6.27
N GLY A 24 -8.45 17.57 7.36
CA GLY A 24 -7.95 17.05 8.64
C GLY A 24 -7.84 15.52 8.70
N ILE A 25 -8.32 14.84 7.67
CA ILE A 25 -8.29 13.37 7.52
C ILE A 25 -7.40 12.96 6.34
N ALA A 26 -7.55 13.60 5.19
CA ALA A 26 -6.94 13.22 3.92
C ALA A 26 -5.42 12.98 4.00
N GLY A 27 -4.71 13.82 4.74
CA GLY A 27 -3.25 13.69 4.93
C GLY A 27 -2.79 12.40 5.62
N GLN A 28 -3.69 11.68 6.30
CA GLN A 28 -3.43 10.37 6.91
C GLN A 28 -3.78 9.21 5.99
N PHE A 29 -4.58 9.47 4.97
CA PHE A 29 -5.11 8.48 4.02
C PHE A 29 -4.72 8.81 2.58
N ASP A 30 -3.45 9.12 2.33
CA ASP A 30 -2.92 9.50 1.01
C ASP A 30 -3.33 8.55 -0.13
N ILE A 31 -3.61 7.29 0.22
CA ILE A 31 -4.02 6.25 -0.73
C ILE A 31 -5.51 6.33 -1.13
N PHE A 32 -6.27 7.26 -0.54
CA PHE A 32 -7.73 7.39 -0.76
C PHE A 32 -8.12 8.76 -1.31
N THR A 33 -7.18 9.59 -1.71
CA THR A 33 -7.45 10.95 -2.20
C THR A 33 -7.27 11.04 -3.71
N GLY A 34 -8.20 11.68 -4.37
CA GLY A 34 -8.20 11.95 -5.82
C GLY A 34 -9.46 11.46 -6.54
N PRO A 35 -9.74 11.98 -7.74
CA PRO A 35 -10.90 11.58 -8.53
C PRO A 35 -10.94 10.08 -8.81
N GLY A 36 -12.07 9.44 -8.54
CA GLY A 36 -12.27 8.00 -8.79
C GLY A 36 -11.58 7.03 -7.83
N ILE A 37 -10.76 7.52 -6.90
CA ILE A 37 -10.03 6.65 -5.96
C ILE A 37 -10.98 5.95 -4.99
N LEU A 38 -12.03 6.64 -4.51
CA LEU A 38 -13.00 6.02 -3.61
C LEU A 38 -13.70 4.83 -4.28
N GLU A 39 -14.15 4.99 -5.53
CA GLU A 39 -14.81 3.94 -6.30
C GLU A 39 -13.87 2.76 -6.54
N GLN A 40 -12.63 3.04 -6.91
CA GLN A 40 -11.61 2.00 -7.07
C GLN A 40 -11.38 1.23 -5.77
N ARG A 41 -11.35 1.92 -4.63
CA ARG A 41 -11.20 1.28 -3.32
C ARG A 41 -12.44 0.50 -2.90
N LEU A 42 -13.62 1.00 -3.21
CA LEU A 42 -14.86 0.24 -2.98
C LEU A 42 -14.96 -1.00 -3.88
N ALA A 43 -14.32 -1.00 -5.03
CA ALA A 43 -14.21 -2.18 -5.90
C ALA A 43 -13.12 -3.17 -5.49
N ASP A 44 -12.25 -2.83 -4.53
CA ASP A 44 -11.19 -3.71 -4.02
C ASP A 44 -11.81 -4.92 -3.32
N PRO A 45 -11.54 -6.16 -3.76
CA PRO A 45 -12.13 -7.38 -3.17
C PRO A 45 -11.71 -7.61 -1.71
N HIS A 46 -10.60 -7.01 -1.28
CA HIS A 46 -10.14 -7.09 0.11
C HIS A 46 -10.86 -6.11 1.04
N LEU A 47 -11.50 -5.06 0.52
CA LEU A 47 -12.32 -4.17 1.32
C LEU A 47 -13.65 -4.85 1.68
N ARG A 48 -13.89 -5.04 2.96
CA ARG A 48 -15.12 -5.66 3.43
C ARG A 48 -16.21 -4.59 3.67
N HIS A 49 -17.10 -4.40 2.70
CA HIS A 49 -18.18 -3.40 2.76
C HIS A 49 -19.02 -3.52 4.03
N GLY A 50 -19.31 -4.75 4.47
CA GLY A 50 -20.02 -5.01 5.72
C GLY A 50 -19.28 -4.52 6.99
N CYS A 51 -17.99 -4.20 6.88
CA CYS A 51 -17.19 -3.65 7.97
C CYS A 51 -17.08 -2.12 7.93
N ILE A 52 -17.59 -1.43 6.91
CA ILE A 52 -17.57 0.03 6.87
C ILE A 52 -18.57 0.57 7.90
N ARG A 53 -18.11 1.53 8.71
CA ARG A 53 -18.90 2.21 9.73
C ARG A 53 -18.80 3.71 9.57
N LEU A 54 -19.91 4.40 9.79
CA LEU A 54 -19.98 5.86 9.83
C LEU A 54 -20.39 6.33 11.23
N ALA A 55 -19.82 7.44 11.67
CA ALA A 55 -20.14 8.09 12.95
C ALA A 55 -20.85 9.41 12.69
N PHE A 56 -21.94 9.64 13.41
CA PHE A 56 -22.74 10.86 13.33
C PHE A 56 -22.93 11.50 14.71
N LEU A 57 -22.96 12.83 14.75
CA LEU A 57 -23.47 13.62 15.87
C LEU A 57 -24.71 14.38 15.39
N GLY A 58 -25.89 13.93 15.80
CA GLY A 58 -27.12 14.30 15.10
C GLY A 58 -27.05 13.88 13.65
N ASP A 59 -27.27 14.80 12.71
CA ASP A 59 -27.18 14.53 11.27
C ASP A 59 -25.77 14.82 10.69
N GLU A 60 -24.83 15.32 11.50
CA GLU A 60 -23.50 15.67 11.04
C GLU A 60 -22.58 14.43 11.00
N PRO A 61 -22.02 14.05 9.83
CA PRO A 61 -21.04 12.98 9.73
C PRO A 61 -19.69 13.46 10.28
N VAL A 62 -19.16 12.75 11.27
CA VAL A 62 -17.96 13.17 12.03
C VAL A 62 -16.79 12.21 11.92
N GLY A 63 -16.99 11.03 11.35
CA GLY A 63 -15.92 10.05 11.18
C GLY A 63 -16.38 8.77 10.49
N PHE A 64 -15.41 7.95 10.15
CA PHE A 64 -15.62 6.63 9.52
C PHE A 64 -14.57 5.64 9.95
N GLY A 65 -14.86 4.37 9.71
CA GLY A 65 -13.89 3.28 9.85
C GLY A 65 -14.22 2.17 8.86
N PHE A 66 -13.19 1.41 8.47
CA PHE A 66 -13.33 0.27 7.57
C PHE A 66 -12.22 -0.75 7.81
N ALA A 67 -12.37 -1.93 7.21
CA ALA A 67 -11.36 -2.97 7.24
C ALA A 67 -11.10 -3.56 5.85
N PHE A 68 -9.82 -3.77 5.55
CA PHE A 68 -9.37 -4.70 4.52
C PHE A 68 -9.05 -6.04 5.18
N VAL A 69 -9.35 -7.12 4.50
CA VAL A 69 -8.96 -8.46 4.91
C VAL A 69 -7.99 -9.01 3.88
N LEU A 70 -6.80 -9.33 4.32
CA LEU A 70 -5.71 -9.80 3.48
C LEU A 70 -5.36 -11.23 3.92
N PRO A 71 -5.51 -12.23 3.03
CA PRO A 71 -5.00 -13.55 3.32
C PRO A 71 -3.48 -13.50 3.45
N SER A 72 -2.90 -14.30 4.33
CA SER A 72 -1.46 -14.48 4.41
C SER A 72 -1.09 -15.91 4.75
N ALA A 73 0.14 -16.31 4.47
CA ALA A 73 0.63 -17.64 4.82
C ALA A 73 0.67 -17.90 6.34
N ALA A 74 0.69 -16.84 7.15
CA ALA A 74 0.73 -16.90 8.61
C ALA A 74 -0.67 -16.89 9.26
N GLY A 75 -1.74 -16.84 8.48
CA GLY A 75 -3.12 -16.67 8.92
C GLY A 75 -3.73 -15.38 8.36
N ASP A 76 -5.04 -15.22 8.53
CA ASP A 76 -5.72 -14.03 8.06
C ASP A 76 -5.34 -12.82 8.90
N TRP A 77 -5.12 -11.70 8.24
CA TRP A 77 -4.88 -10.43 8.91
C TRP A 77 -5.85 -9.37 8.40
N SER A 78 -6.29 -8.50 9.27
CA SER A 78 -7.21 -7.43 8.90
C SER A 78 -6.61 -6.06 9.17
N VAL A 79 -6.54 -5.22 8.15
CA VAL A 79 -6.10 -3.82 8.28
C VAL A 79 -7.30 -2.95 8.62
N VAL A 80 -7.36 -2.48 9.86
CA VAL A 80 -8.41 -1.59 10.36
C VAL A 80 -7.97 -0.13 10.23
N ARG A 81 -8.83 0.69 9.66
CA ARG A 81 -8.64 2.14 9.54
C ARG A 81 -9.80 2.87 10.19
N VAL A 82 -9.48 3.91 10.94
CA VAL A 82 -10.46 4.78 11.59
C VAL A 82 -10.02 6.23 11.47
N ALA A 83 -10.95 7.11 11.13
CA ALA A 83 -10.74 8.53 11.07
C ALA A 83 -11.88 9.29 11.75
N VAL A 84 -11.53 10.36 12.43
CA VAL A 84 -12.48 11.31 13.04
C VAL A 84 -12.04 12.72 12.68
N ARG A 85 -12.97 13.55 12.21
CA ARG A 85 -12.72 14.95 11.91
C ARG A 85 -12.14 15.68 13.14
N PRO A 86 -11.13 16.55 12.99
CA PRO A 86 -10.41 17.15 14.11
C PRO A 86 -11.29 17.75 15.20
N PRO A 87 -12.36 18.55 14.89
CA PRO A 87 -13.19 19.17 15.94
C PRO A 87 -13.94 18.17 16.84
N PHE A 88 -14.04 16.91 16.41
CA PHE A 88 -14.80 15.86 17.10
C PHE A 88 -13.91 14.81 17.79
N ARG A 89 -12.57 14.97 17.70
CA ARG A 89 -11.62 14.08 18.36
C ARG A 89 -11.69 14.17 19.89
N ARG A 90 -11.11 13.19 20.59
CA ARG A 90 -11.02 13.11 22.05
C ARG A 90 -12.38 13.01 22.77
N ARG A 91 -13.42 12.55 22.07
CA ARG A 91 -14.79 12.33 22.58
C ARG A 91 -15.20 10.86 22.58
N GLY A 92 -14.26 9.92 22.49
CA GLY A 92 -14.52 8.47 22.43
C GLY A 92 -14.95 7.94 21.07
N ILE A 93 -15.25 8.79 20.09
CA ILE A 93 -15.80 8.40 18.78
C ILE A 93 -14.86 7.45 18.02
N GLY A 94 -13.57 7.74 18.01
CA GLY A 94 -12.58 6.88 17.34
C GLY A 94 -12.54 5.46 17.93
N ARG A 95 -12.62 5.32 19.25
CA ARG A 95 -12.70 4.02 19.93
C ARG A 95 -13.98 3.27 19.55
N ALA A 96 -15.13 3.94 19.61
CA ALA A 96 -16.41 3.35 19.24
C ALA A 96 -16.43 2.86 17.77
N LEU A 97 -15.85 3.65 16.86
CA LEU A 97 -15.67 3.25 15.46
C LEU A 97 -14.75 2.01 15.33
N ALA A 98 -13.59 2.02 16.01
CA ALA A 98 -12.65 0.91 15.97
C ALA A 98 -13.28 -0.37 16.50
N ASP A 99 -13.98 -0.30 17.64
CA ASP A 99 -14.66 -1.44 18.24
C ASP A 99 -15.75 -1.98 17.30
N ALA A 100 -16.56 -1.10 16.69
CA ALA A 100 -17.61 -1.49 15.76
C ALA A 100 -17.08 -2.12 14.45
N VAL A 101 -15.94 -1.65 13.94
CA VAL A 101 -15.27 -2.25 12.78
C VAL A 101 -14.69 -3.61 13.15
N VAL A 102 -13.97 -3.71 14.26
CA VAL A 102 -13.36 -4.97 14.72
C VAL A 102 -14.42 -6.03 15.00
N GLU A 103 -15.53 -5.64 15.62
CA GLU A 103 -16.63 -6.57 15.84
C GLU A 103 -17.24 -7.07 14.52
N ALA A 104 -17.41 -6.20 13.53
CA ALA A 104 -17.87 -6.61 12.21
C ALA A 104 -16.88 -7.55 11.51
N VAL A 105 -15.58 -7.32 11.62
CA VAL A 105 -14.53 -8.21 11.07
C VAL A 105 -14.60 -9.59 11.73
N LYS A 106 -14.76 -9.65 13.05
CA LYS A 106 -14.89 -10.92 13.78
C LYS A 106 -16.12 -11.74 13.37
N GLN A 107 -17.16 -11.10 12.84
CA GLN A 107 -18.40 -11.76 12.40
C GLN A 107 -18.34 -12.24 10.96
N LEU A 108 -17.26 -11.98 10.21
CA LEU A 108 -17.09 -12.45 8.86
C LEU A 108 -16.97 -13.99 8.84
N PRO A 109 -17.83 -14.69 8.08
CA PRO A 109 -17.86 -16.14 8.12
C PRO A 109 -16.65 -16.80 7.45
N ASP A 110 -15.99 -16.08 6.56
CA ASP A 110 -14.83 -16.52 5.80
C ASP A 110 -13.49 -16.27 6.50
N LEU A 111 -13.50 -15.82 7.78
CA LEU A 111 -12.31 -15.54 8.57
C LEU A 111 -12.28 -16.30 9.90
N PRO A 112 -12.31 -17.64 9.88
CA PRO A 112 -12.26 -18.41 11.11
C PRO A 112 -10.92 -18.30 11.86
N HIS A 113 -9.85 -17.93 11.14
CA HIS A 113 -8.48 -17.90 11.63
C HIS A 113 -7.89 -16.47 11.69
N LEU A 114 -8.73 -15.45 11.86
CA LEU A 114 -8.23 -14.08 12.03
C LEU A 114 -7.35 -14.01 13.30
N VAL A 115 -6.06 -13.86 13.10
CA VAL A 115 -5.07 -13.87 14.20
C VAL A 115 -4.56 -12.48 14.54
N GLU A 116 -4.63 -11.54 13.59
CA GLU A 116 -4.01 -10.23 13.75
C GLU A 116 -4.80 -9.09 13.13
N LEU A 117 -4.81 -7.97 13.85
CA LEU A 117 -5.31 -6.68 13.36
C LEU A 117 -4.13 -5.76 13.10
N GLY A 118 -4.06 -5.23 11.89
CA GLY A 118 -3.11 -4.20 11.49
C GLY A 118 -3.72 -2.81 11.47
N SER A 119 -2.90 -1.80 11.63
CA SER A 119 -3.21 -0.40 11.33
C SER A 119 -1.93 0.33 10.95
N SER A 120 -2.03 1.55 10.43
CA SER A 120 -0.82 2.35 10.20
C SER A 120 -1.13 3.84 10.11
N ALA A 121 -0.12 4.67 10.31
CA ALA A 121 -0.16 6.08 10.00
C ALA A 121 1.22 6.61 9.60
N TRP A 122 1.23 7.76 8.95
CA TRP A 122 2.44 8.55 8.79
C TRP A 122 2.89 9.10 10.15
N THR A 123 4.18 8.99 10.44
CA THR A 123 4.80 9.43 11.70
C THR A 123 5.82 10.56 11.45
N PRO A 124 6.07 11.45 12.41
CA PRO A 124 5.44 11.48 13.74
C PRO A 124 3.97 11.90 13.69
N SER A 125 3.12 11.23 14.47
CA SER A 125 1.71 11.56 14.65
C SER A 125 1.28 11.16 16.07
N PRO A 126 1.57 12.01 17.09
CA PRO A 126 1.30 11.68 18.50
C PRO A 126 -0.14 11.25 18.77
N ASP A 127 -1.12 11.87 18.08
CA ASP A 127 -2.53 11.51 18.21
C ASP A 127 -2.82 10.10 17.70
N ALA A 128 -2.27 9.72 16.53
CA ALA A 128 -2.48 8.39 15.95
C ALA A 128 -1.72 7.33 16.74
N GLU A 129 -0.49 7.62 17.16
CA GLU A 129 0.36 6.74 17.96
C GLU A 129 -0.29 6.46 19.33
N GLY A 130 -0.70 7.52 20.04
CA GLY A 130 -1.39 7.39 21.31
C GLY A 130 -2.74 6.68 21.19
N PHE A 131 -3.46 6.91 20.10
CA PHE A 131 -4.71 6.21 19.82
C PHE A 131 -4.48 4.72 19.58
N ALA A 132 -3.53 4.35 18.72
CA ALA A 132 -3.17 2.96 18.46
C ALA A 132 -2.75 2.24 19.74
N ALA A 133 -1.86 2.86 20.54
CA ALA A 133 -1.44 2.30 21.84
C ALA A 133 -2.64 2.10 22.80
N SER A 134 -3.58 3.07 22.84
CA SER A 134 -4.79 2.97 23.68
C SER A 134 -5.73 1.82 23.29
N LEU A 135 -5.63 1.32 22.05
CA LEU A 135 -6.36 0.17 21.53
C LEU A 135 -5.57 -1.15 21.65
N GLY A 136 -4.38 -1.12 22.26
CA GLY A 136 -3.53 -2.30 22.45
C GLY A 136 -2.69 -2.67 21.22
N TYR A 137 -2.56 -1.77 20.25
CA TYR A 137 -1.62 -1.95 19.16
C TYR A 137 -0.19 -1.64 19.60
N ARG A 138 0.77 -2.33 18.99
CA ARG A 138 2.21 -2.07 19.15
C ARG A 138 2.83 -1.84 17.77
N THR A 139 3.89 -1.06 17.70
CA THR A 139 4.66 -0.91 16.47
C THR A 139 5.31 -2.24 16.12
N ASP A 140 5.12 -2.68 14.90
CA ASP A 140 5.69 -3.90 14.36
C ASP A 140 6.76 -3.59 13.31
N ARG A 141 6.46 -2.65 12.42
CA ARG A 141 7.35 -2.32 11.29
C ARG A 141 7.27 -0.85 10.89
N MET A 142 8.32 -0.38 10.24
CA MET A 142 8.37 0.95 9.66
C MET A 142 8.57 0.87 8.15
N PHE A 143 7.81 1.65 7.39
CA PHE A 143 8.02 1.86 5.96
C PHE A 143 8.48 3.29 5.72
N TRP A 144 9.43 3.47 4.82
CA TRP A 144 9.98 4.78 4.50
C TRP A 144 9.57 5.20 3.10
N LEU A 145 8.91 6.34 3.00
CA LEU A 145 8.78 7.06 1.73
C LEU A 145 10.10 7.77 1.50
N MET A 146 10.73 7.45 0.39
CA MET A 146 11.97 8.09 -0.02
C MET A 146 11.73 8.90 -1.30
N GLU A 147 12.40 10.02 -1.40
CA GLU A 147 12.34 10.92 -2.54
C GLU A 147 13.74 11.17 -3.08
N ARG A 148 13.84 11.22 -4.39
CA ARG A 148 15.07 11.57 -5.10
C ARG A 148 14.91 12.94 -5.73
N PRO A 149 15.82 13.92 -5.40
CA PRO A 149 15.88 15.17 -6.12
C PRO A 149 16.18 14.92 -7.61
N ARG A 150 15.51 15.66 -8.48
CA ARG A 150 15.80 15.60 -9.91
C ARG A 150 17.24 15.94 -10.23
N GLY A 151 17.77 15.36 -11.27
CA GLY A 151 19.14 15.64 -11.71
C GLY A 151 19.76 14.48 -12.48
N ALA A 152 21.01 14.59 -12.81
CA ALA A 152 21.71 13.59 -13.61
C ALA A 152 21.54 12.19 -13.06
N VAL A 153 21.02 11.30 -13.90
CA VAL A 153 20.86 9.87 -13.64
C VAL A 153 21.82 9.12 -14.57
N PRO A 154 22.80 8.40 -14.01
CA PRO A 154 23.68 7.58 -14.83
C PRO A 154 22.90 6.61 -15.71
N GLU A 155 23.41 6.29 -16.89
CA GLU A 155 22.82 5.25 -17.72
C GLU A 155 22.75 3.92 -16.98
N PRO A 156 21.66 3.15 -17.18
CA PRO A 156 21.57 1.79 -16.67
C PRO A 156 22.71 0.94 -17.27
N ARG A 157 23.53 0.36 -16.41
CA ARG A 157 24.58 -0.60 -16.83
C ARG A 157 24.06 -2.00 -16.54
N TRP A 158 23.69 -2.70 -17.60
CA TRP A 158 23.20 -4.08 -17.49
C TRP A 158 24.37 -5.05 -17.37
N PRO A 159 24.32 -6.01 -16.46
CA PRO A 159 25.30 -7.11 -16.43
C PRO A 159 25.28 -7.92 -17.72
N ASP A 160 26.38 -8.62 -17.99
CA ASP A 160 26.47 -9.48 -19.13
C ASP A 160 25.31 -10.49 -19.16
N ARG A 161 24.84 -10.82 -20.39
CA ARG A 161 23.71 -11.72 -20.64
C ARG A 161 22.34 -11.25 -20.11
N ILE A 162 22.23 -10.01 -19.63
CA ILE A 162 20.94 -9.41 -19.28
C ILE A 162 20.40 -8.66 -20.50
N ARG A 163 19.21 -9.05 -20.96
CA ARG A 163 18.41 -8.33 -21.94
C ARG A 163 17.19 -7.71 -21.24
N THR A 164 16.66 -6.67 -21.82
CA THR A 164 15.47 -6.00 -21.26
C THR A 164 14.36 -5.93 -22.31
N ARG A 165 13.13 -6.02 -21.84
CA ARG A 165 11.92 -5.86 -22.66
C ARG A 165 10.91 -5.01 -21.91
N VAL A 166 10.38 -4.01 -22.55
CA VAL A 166 9.24 -3.24 -22.01
C VAL A 166 8.00 -4.15 -22.06
N PHE A 167 7.19 -4.06 -21.04
CA PHE A 167 5.93 -4.81 -20.96
C PHE A 167 5.01 -4.40 -22.12
N ASP A 168 4.54 -5.36 -22.90
CA ASP A 168 3.70 -5.14 -24.08
C ASP A 168 2.26 -5.65 -23.93
N GLY A 169 1.90 -6.12 -22.73
CA GLY A 169 0.56 -6.66 -22.45
C GLY A 169 0.31 -8.06 -23.00
N SER A 170 1.30 -8.70 -23.63
CA SER A 170 1.14 -10.08 -24.10
C SER A 170 0.98 -11.07 -22.93
N PRO A 171 0.31 -12.21 -23.16
CA PRO A 171 0.21 -13.26 -22.14
C PRO A 171 1.58 -13.72 -21.61
N GLU A 172 2.60 -13.69 -22.45
CA GLU A 172 3.98 -14.03 -22.11
C GLU A 172 4.54 -13.05 -21.08
N THR A 173 4.59 -11.74 -21.43
CA THR A 173 5.15 -10.72 -20.53
C THR A 173 4.34 -10.59 -19.23
N LEU A 174 3.04 -10.83 -19.27
CA LEU A 174 2.20 -10.85 -18.07
C LEU A 174 2.56 -12.02 -17.14
N LYS A 175 2.74 -13.21 -17.70
CA LYS A 175 3.18 -14.40 -16.95
C LYS A 175 4.56 -14.20 -16.34
N ASP A 176 5.50 -13.67 -17.14
CA ASP A 176 6.87 -13.41 -16.71
C ASP A 176 6.93 -12.38 -15.59
N TRP A 177 6.17 -11.28 -15.72
CA TRP A 177 6.08 -10.26 -14.68
C TRP A 177 5.50 -10.83 -13.38
N ASN A 178 4.39 -11.58 -13.46
CA ASN A 178 3.78 -12.19 -12.27
C ASN A 178 4.73 -13.21 -11.60
N ALA A 179 5.43 -14.01 -12.39
CA ALA A 179 6.38 -15.00 -11.86
C ALA A 179 7.56 -14.34 -11.13
N VAL A 180 8.18 -13.32 -11.74
CA VAL A 180 9.31 -12.62 -11.11
C VAL A 180 8.88 -11.78 -9.92
N TYR A 181 7.66 -11.23 -9.92
CA TYR A 181 7.07 -10.57 -8.76
C TYR A 181 6.99 -11.56 -7.59
N ASN A 182 6.35 -12.71 -7.78
CA ASN A 182 6.18 -13.71 -6.74
C ASN A 182 7.52 -14.24 -6.20
N ASP A 183 8.50 -14.48 -7.06
CA ASP A 183 9.85 -14.89 -6.63
C ASP A 183 10.49 -13.78 -5.79
N SER A 184 10.54 -12.55 -6.30
CA SER A 184 11.30 -11.46 -5.67
C SER A 184 10.72 -10.97 -4.34
N PHE A 185 9.40 -11.15 -4.12
CA PHE A 185 8.69 -10.68 -2.92
C PHE A 185 8.31 -11.80 -1.94
N SER A 186 8.63 -13.06 -2.21
CA SER A 186 8.20 -14.21 -1.37
C SER A 186 8.60 -14.12 0.11
N GLU A 187 9.65 -13.36 0.43
CA GLU A 187 10.13 -13.14 1.81
C GLU A 187 9.66 -11.80 2.39
N HIS A 188 8.83 -11.04 1.65
CA HIS A 188 8.35 -9.75 2.13
C HIS A 188 7.33 -9.90 3.25
N TYR A 189 7.28 -8.88 4.09
CA TYR A 189 6.31 -8.75 5.16
C TYR A 189 4.88 -8.90 4.65
N HIS A 190 4.14 -9.86 5.23
CA HIS A 190 2.77 -10.22 4.82
C HIS A 190 2.60 -10.48 3.32
N PHE A 191 3.61 -11.07 2.69
CA PHE A 191 3.53 -11.40 1.27
C PHE A 191 2.37 -12.35 0.98
N VAL A 192 1.63 -12.03 -0.05
CA VAL A 192 0.59 -12.88 -0.64
C VAL A 192 0.96 -13.12 -2.09
N PRO A 193 1.06 -14.38 -2.54
CA PRO A 193 1.32 -14.66 -3.94
C PRO A 193 0.25 -14.05 -4.84
N SER A 194 0.68 -13.29 -5.85
CA SER A 194 -0.20 -12.72 -6.86
C SER A 194 -0.58 -13.78 -7.89
N SER A 195 -1.86 -13.90 -8.18
CA SER A 195 -2.34 -14.73 -9.30
C SER A 195 -2.16 -14.01 -10.65
N LEU A 196 -2.30 -14.74 -11.75
CA LEU A 196 -2.31 -14.11 -13.07
C LEU A 196 -3.52 -13.19 -13.27
N ASP A 197 -4.64 -13.46 -12.59
CA ASP A 197 -5.82 -12.61 -12.66
C ASP A 197 -5.61 -11.30 -11.90
N ASP A 198 -4.90 -11.33 -10.78
CA ASP A 198 -4.48 -10.11 -10.07
C ASP A 198 -3.55 -9.26 -10.95
N ALA A 199 -2.57 -9.90 -11.60
CA ALA A 199 -1.67 -9.20 -12.51
C ALA A 199 -2.42 -8.58 -13.70
N ARG A 200 -3.42 -9.28 -14.27
CA ARG A 200 -4.31 -8.75 -15.31
C ARG A 200 -5.11 -7.56 -14.81
N ALA A 201 -5.70 -7.67 -13.64
CA ALA A 201 -6.48 -6.60 -13.03
C ALA A 201 -5.63 -5.34 -12.83
N ILE A 202 -4.39 -5.48 -12.35
CA ILE A 202 -3.44 -4.37 -12.22
C ILE A 202 -3.13 -3.77 -13.60
N ALA A 203 -2.84 -4.61 -14.60
CA ALA A 203 -2.50 -4.13 -15.96
C ALA A 203 -3.69 -3.48 -16.70
N ALA A 204 -4.91 -3.83 -16.34
CA ALA A 204 -6.14 -3.20 -16.87
C ALA A 204 -6.59 -1.98 -16.04
N GLY A 205 -5.94 -1.70 -14.92
CA GLY A 205 -6.34 -0.63 -13.99
C GLY A 205 -6.12 0.76 -14.56
N PRO A 206 -6.93 1.75 -14.13
CA PRO A 206 -6.75 3.14 -14.53
C PRO A 206 -5.39 3.65 -14.04
N GLY A 207 -4.64 4.30 -14.93
CA GLY A 207 -3.31 4.83 -14.62
C GLY A 207 -2.16 3.83 -14.79
N PHE A 208 -2.44 2.56 -15.12
CA PHE A 208 -1.36 1.63 -15.49
C PHE A 208 -0.67 2.08 -16.78
N ARG A 209 0.65 2.05 -16.77
CA ARG A 209 1.49 2.44 -17.89
C ARG A 209 2.33 1.25 -18.32
N ALA A 210 1.96 0.62 -19.44
CA ALA A 210 2.70 -0.51 -20.01
C ALA A 210 4.16 -0.14 -20.32
N ASP A 211 4.38 1.05 -20.86
CA ASP A 211 5.70 1.63 -21.13
C ASP A 211 6.51 1.95 -19.85
N GLY A 212 5.84 2.02 -18.70
CA GLY A 212 6.44 2.19 -17.36
C GLY A 212 6.84 0.87 -16.69
N VAL A 213 6.70 -0.27 -17.37
CA VAL A 213 7.12 -1.58 -16.84
C VAL A 213 8.24 -2.16 -17.68
N LEU A 214 9.41 -2.36 -17.04
CA LEU A 214 10.57 -3.00 -17.67
C LEU A 214 10.81 -4.36 -17.05
N LEU A 215 11.00 -5.38 -17.87
CA LEU A 215 11.40 -6.73 -17.51
C LEU A 215 12.86 -6.96 -17.87
N ALA A 216 13.61 -7.61 -17.01
CA ALA A 216 15.00 -7.99 -17.22
C ALA A 216 15.12 -9.52 -17.32
N TYR A 217 15.76 -10.00 -18.36
CA TYR A 217 15.89 -11.42 -18.65
C TYR A 217 17.35 -11.85 -18.62
N ARG A 218 17.61 -12.98 -18.02
CA ARG A 218 18.85 -13.74 -18.17
C ARG A 218 18.52 -14.98 -18.96
N ASP A 219 19.12 -15.08 -20.15
CA ASP A 219 18.73 -16.07 -21.15
C ASP A 219 17.20 -15.90 -21.43
N GLU A 220 16.40 -16.94 -21.31
CA GLU A 220 14.95 -16.88 -21.55
C GLU A 220 14.12 -16.66 -20.25
N ARG A 221 14.77 -16.55 -19.10
CA ARG A 221 14.08 -16.39 -17.81
C ARG A 221 14.01 -14.92 -17.39
N CYS A 222 12.83 -14.44 -17.06
CA CYS A 222 12.65 -13.16 -16.41
C CYS A 222 13.22 -13.21 -14.98
N VAL A 223 14.18 -12.33 -14.67
CA VAL A 223 14.93 -12.32 -13.41
C VAL A 223 14.82 -10.97 -12.67
N GLY A 224 14.12 -10.01 -13.22
CA GLY A 224 13.89 -8.73 -12.53
C GLY A 224 12.89 -7.87 -13.27
N PHE A 225 12.31 -6.91 -12.55
CA PHE A 225 11.39 -5.95 -13.12
C PHE A 225 11.41 -4.64 -12.36
N CYS A 226 10.95 -3.58 -13.03
CA CYS A 226 10.65 -2.29 -12.44
C CYS A 226 9.32 -1.81 -13.00
N ARG A 227 8.37 -1.40 -12.14
CA ARG A 227 7.11 -0.80 -12.52
C ARG A 227 7.04 0.62 -11.96
N CYS A 228 6.84 1.58 -12.84
CA CYS A 228 6.72 3.00 -12.54
C CYS A 228 5.27 3.44 -12.64
N GLU A 229 4.90 4.42 -11.83
CA GLU A 229 3.56 5.00 -11.76
C GLU A 229 3.63 6.52 -11.78
N LEU A 230 2.59 7.15 -12.32
CA LEU A 230 2.45 8.60 -12.31
C LEU A 230 1.22 8.97 -11.50
N HIS A 231 1.41 9.82 -10.51
CA HIS A 231 0.36 10.37 -9.66
C HIS A 231 0.31 11.90 -9.82
N GLU A 232 -0.75 12.53 -9.36
CA GLU A 232 -0.90 13.99 -9.47
C GLU A 232 0.25 14.80 -8.85
N LYS A 233 0.86 14.29 -7.78
CA LYS A 233 1.87 15.01 -6.99
C LYS A 233 3.26 14.39 -7.01
N ARG A 234 3.45 13.23 -7.64
CA ARG A 234 4.73 12.51 -7.69
C ARG A 234 4.78 11.50 -8.82
N GLY A 235 5.97 11.21 -9.30
CA GLY A 235 6.24 9.98 -10.02
C GLY A 235 6.80 8.93 -9.07
N GLU A 236 6.44 7.67 -9.23
CA GLU A 236 6.77 6.63 -8.26
C GLU A 236 7.41 5.41 -8.92
N ILE A 237 8.49 4.91 -8.32
CA ILE A 237 8.92 3.53 -8.54
C ILE A 237 8.00 2.67 -7.67
N GLY A 238 6.85 2.29 -8.23
CA GLY A 238 5.80 1.62 -7.48
C GLY A 238 6.20 0.22 -7.02
N THR A 239 6.94 -0.51 -7.87
CA THR A 239 7.45 -1.84 -7.51
C THR A 239 8.72 -2.14 -8.28
N ILE A 240 9.74 -2.63 -7.59
CA ILE A 240 11.00 -3.08 -8.19
C ILE A 240 11.44 -4.37 -7.51
N GLY A 241 11.77 -5.39 -8.29
CA GLY A 241 12.17 -6.69 -7.76
C GLY A 241 13.23 -7.36 -8.61
N VAL A 242 14.06 -8.19 -7.95
CA VAL A 242 15.04 -9.07 -8.58
C VAL A 242 14.90 -10.46 -7.97
N ALA A 243 14.73 -11.46 -8.81
CA ALA A 243 14.64 -12.86 -8.43
C ALA A 243 15.80 -13.27 -7.53
N HIS A 244 15.54 -14.10 -6.50
CA HIS A 244 16.54 -14.45 -5.49
C HIS A 244 17.87 -14.91 -6.08
N GLY A 245 17.85 -15.82 -7.07
CA GLY A 245 19.03 -16.36 -7.74
C GLY A 245 19.75 -15.39 -8.69
N ALA A 246 19.27 -14.13 -8.81
CA ALA A 246 19.84 -13.12 -9.69
C ALA A 246 20.26 -11.83 -8.94
N ARG A 247 20.18 -11.83 -7.62
CA ARG A 247 20.61 -10.70 -6.78
C ARG A 247 22.12 -10.54 -6.75
N GLY A 248 22.60 -9.37 -6.34
CA GLY A 248 24.01 -9.09 -6.08
C GLY A 248 24.88 -8.78 -7.30
N ILE A 249 24.39 -8.88 -8.53
CA ILE A 249 25.16 -8.65 -9.75
C ILE A 249 24.88 -7.31 -10.45
N GLY A 250 24.05 -6.43 -9.84
CA GLY A 250 23.82 -5.08 -10.36
C GLY A 250 22.49 -4.87 -11.09
N ILE A 251 21.66 -5.92 -11.30
CA ILE A 251 20.36 -5.82 -11.99
C ILE A 251 19.45 -4.80 -11.31
N GLY A 252 19.31 -4.86 -9.98
CA GLY A 252 18.45 -3.94 -9.23
C GLY A 252 18.84 -2.48 -9.41
N ARG A 253 20.14 -2.16 -9.48
CA ARG A 253 20.62 -0.81 -9.76
C ARG A 253 20.30 -0.36 -11.18
N ALA A 254 20.47 -1.23 -12.15
CA ALA A 254 20.15 -0.91 -13.54
C ALA A 254 18.64 -0.67 -13.71
N LEU A 255 17.79 -1.51 -13.12
CA LEU A 255 16.33 -1.34 -13.09
C LEU A 255 15.93 -0.02 -12.42
N LEU A 256 16.50 0.29 -11.26
CA LEU A 256 16.22 1.53 -10.54
C LEU A 256 16.58 2.77 -11.37
N ARG A 257 17.76 2.80 -11.98
CA ARG A 257 18.20 3.89 -12.85
C ARG A 257 17.30 4.05 -14.08
N TRP A 258 16.89 2.94 -14.68
CA TRP A 258 15.91 2.97 -15.77
C TRP A 258 14.59 3.59 -15.30
N GLY A 259 14.04 3.13 -14.19
CA GLY A 259 12.78 3.65 -13.65
C GLY A 259 12.85 5.13 -13.30
N VAL A 260 13.94 5.59 -12.67
CA VAL A 260 14.14 7.03 -12.39
C VAL A 260 14.15 7.84 -13.67
N ARG A 261 14.89 7.40 -14.70
CA ARG A 261 14.94 8.09 -16.01
C ARG A 261 13.58 8.13 -16.69
N TRP A 262 12.83 7.01 -16.64
CA TRP A 262 11.49 6.95 -17.19
C TRP A 262 10.54 7.95 -16.50
N VAL A 263 10.54 7.98 -15.17
CA VAL A 263 9.72 8.94 -14.39
C VAL A 263 10.13 10.37 -14.69
N GLU A 264 11.43 10.70 -14.68
CA GLU A 264 11.90 12.06 -14.94
C GLU A 264 11.62 12.54 -16.38
N ALA A 265 11.52 11.62 -17.34
CA ALA A 265 11.09 11.94 -18.72
C ALA A 265 9.57 12.15 -18.81
N ALA A 266 8.79 11.45 -18.01
CA ALA A 266 7.33 11.47 -18.07
C ALA A 266 6.69 12.61 -17.26
N THR A 267 7.35 13.12 -16.22
CA THR A 267 6.79 14.17 -15.34
C THR A 267 7.89 15.05 -14.73
N PRO A 268 7.63 16.35 -14.48
CA PRO A 268 8.52 17.22 -13.73
C PRO A 268 8.48 16.99 -12.23
N LEU A 269 7.59 16.12 -11.73
CA LEU A 269 7.39 15.84 -10.31
C LEU A 269 8.57 15.05 -9.71
N PRO A 270 8.74 15.07 -8.38
CA PRO A 270 9.75 14.25 -7.70
C PRO A 270 9.59 12.76 -7.98
N VAL A 271 10.71 12.04 -7.98
CA VAL A 271 10.72 10.57 -8.05
C VAL A 271 10.68 10.01 -6.64
N THR A 272 9.69 9.20 -6.34
CA THR A 272 9.52 8.60 -5.03
C THR A 272 9.53 7.08 -5.09
N LEU A 273 9.75 6.45 -3.96
CA LEU A 273 9.51 5.02 -3.72
C LEU A 273 9.19 4.80 -2.24
N THR A 274 8.54 3.68 -1.95
CA THR A 274 8.32 3.22 -0.57
C THR A 274 9.12 1.94 -0.33
N VAL A 275 9.77 1.85 0.82
CA VAL A 275 10.60 0.70 1.19
C VAL A 275 10.36 0.26 2.62
N ASP A 276 10.40 -1.03 2.86
CA ASP A 276 10.45 -1.62 4.20
C ASP A 276 11.74 -1.21 4.91
N GLY A 277 11.63 -0.66 6.12
CA GLY A 277 12.76 -0.21 6.92
C GLY A 277 13.76 -1.31 7.29
N GLU A 278 13.35 -2.58 7.25
CA GLU A 278 14.23 -3.72 7.49
C GLU A 278 14.93 -4.23 6.22
N ASN A 279 14.56 -3.73 5.04
CA ASN A 279 15.23 -4.10 3.79
C ASN A 279 16.52 -3.31 3.60
N GLU A 280 17.55 -3.65 4.39
CA GLU A 280 18.84 -2.95 4.39
C GLU A 280 19.53 -2.92 3.00
N SER A 281 19.34 -3.98 2.20
CA SER A 281 19.96 -4.06 0.87
C SER A 281 19.35 -3.05 -0.09
N ALA A 282 18.03 -2.92 -0.10
CA ALA A 282 17.32 -1.93 -0.89
C ALA A 282 17.62 -0.51 -0.40
N LEU A 283 17.59 -0.28 0.91
CA LEU A 283 17.90 1.03 1.51
C LEU A 283 19.31 1.51 1.13
N ARG A 284 20.28 0.61 1.17
CA ARG A 284 21.66 0.91 0.75
C ARG A 284 21.74 1.32 -0.72
N LEU A 285 21.04 0.57 -1.59
CA LEU A 285 20.94 0.88 -3.01
C LEU A 285 20.28 2.25 -3.25
N TYR A 286 19.15 2.52 -2.62
CA TYR A 286 18.39 3.75 -2.83
C TYR A 286 19.17 4.98 -2.37
N ARG A 287 19.83 4.92 -1.20
CA ARG A 287 20.72 6.00 -0.71
C ARG A 287 21.89 6.27 -1.67
N GLN A 288 22.51 5.23 -2.22
CA GLN A 288 23.59 5.38 -3.22
C GLN A 288 23.08 6.03 -4.53
N GLU A 289 21.81 5.84 -4.86
CA GLU A 289 21.17 6.48 -6.01
C GLU A 289 20.44 7.80 -5.63
N ARG A 290 20.81 8.40 -4.48
CA ARG A 290 20.41 9.72 -3.99
C ARG A 290 18.94 9.82 -3.54
N PHE A 291 18.32 8.73 -3.14
CA PHE A 291 17.04 8.78 -2.44
C PHE A 291 17.25 9.09 -0.96
N GLU A 292 16.41 9.97 -0.42
CA GLU A 292 16.40 10.37 0.98
C GLU A 292 15.03 10.11 1.60
N VAL A 293 15.00 9.76 2.89
CA VAL A 293 13.73 9.51 3.60
C VAL A 293 13.04 10.85 3.85
N THR A 294 11.83 11.01 3.34
CA THR A 294 11.02 12.22 3.53
C THR A 294 9.86 12.02 4.50
N ARG A 295 9.31 10.82 4.57
CA ARG A 295 8.23 10.45 5.51
C ARG A 295 8.41 9.02 5.98
N THR A 296 7.90 8.73 7.17
CA THR A 296 7.91 7.38 7.74
C THR A 296 6.49 6.95 8.05
N ARG A 297 6.15 5.70 7.74
CA ARG A 297 4.87 5.09 8.10
C ARG A 297 5.11 3.99 9.13
N ALA A 298 4.53 4.12 10.31
CA ALA A 298 4.48 3.04 11.28
C ALA A 298 3.37 2.05 10.90
N ILE A 299 3.69 0.77 10.95
CA ILE A 299 2.74 -0.32 10.92
C ILE A 299 2.56 -0.80 12.35
N TRP A 300 1.33 -0.84 12.79
CA TRP A 300 0.94 -1.28 14.12
C TRP A 300 0.15 -2.57 14.02
N VAL A 301 0.40 -3.47 14.95
CA VAL A 301 -0.29 -4.75 15.03
C VAL A 301 -0.87 -4.97 16.42
N ARG A 302 -2.00 -5.68 16.46
CA ARG A 302 -2.62 -6.21 17.67
C ARG A 302 -3.04 -7.64 17.42
N ARG A 303 -2.45 -8.59 18.12
CA ARG A 303 -2.92 -9.97 18.09
C ARG A 303 -4.28 -10.08 18.77
N LEU A 304 -5.19 -10.78 18.15
CA LEU A 304 -6.42 -11.18 18.79
C LEU A 304 -6.11 -12.39 19.67
N ALA A 305 -6.70 -12.45 20.86
CA ALA A 305 -6.65 -13.67 21.66
C ALA A 305 -7.29 -14.80 20.83
N ASP A 306 -6.69 -15.99 20.89
CA ASP A 306 -7.28 -17.18 20.28
C ASP A 306 -8.76 -17.26 20.66
N ARG A 307 -9.64 -17.46 19.69
CA ARG A 307 -11.03 -17.74 19.96
C ARG A 307 -11.07 -19.12 20.62
N GLY A 308 -10.98 -19.12 21.93
CA GLY A 308 -11.13 -20.22 22.90
C GLY A 308 -10.87 -21.63 22.41
N ALA A 309 -9.89 -22.27 23.04
CA ALA A 309 -9.99 -23.71 23.25
C ALA A 309 -11.24 -24.03 24.07
#